data_38a395fcc1815716afa33c808f7190df
#
_entry.id   38a395fcc1815716afa33c808f7190df
#
_cell.length_a   1.000
_cell.length_b   1.000
_cell.length_c   1.000
_cell.angle_alpha   90.00
_cell.angle_beta   90.00
_cell.angle_gamma   90.00
#
_symmetry.space_group_name_H-M   'P 1'
#
loop_
_entity.id
_entity.type
_entity.pdbx_description
1 polymer ?
#
loop_
_entity_poly.entity_id
_entity_poly.type
_entity_poly.pdbx_seq_one_letter_code
_entity_poly.pdbx_strand_id
1 'polypeptide(L)'
;MLQIVRNGHPLGYGANHNRALCGATEPFVCVLNPDVRWAGGDPLGPMVGAAAQLGVGCSYPAQYDDVGHLQDSERALPTPRALWRRRVLGAREMRVDWVNAACLVLPQSVWQALRGFDEAYFLYCEDVDLCLRLRLAGWALVRAHARVVHAGQRASHRRWQHLRWHVQRLLRLWRSPVYRMARQSLLPPNKTTTTPE
;
A
#
# COMPACT_ATOMS: atom_id res chain seq x y z
N MET A 1 -6.02 24.72 -8.45
CA MET A 1 -5.05 24.96 -9.56
C MET A 1 -4.29 23.68 -9.80
N LEU A 2 -4.10 23.23 -11.06
CA LEU A 2 -3.27 22.06 -11.38
C LEU A 2 -1.80 22.47 -11.38
N GLN A 3 -0.96 21.75 -10.61
CA GLN A 3 0.49 21.92 -10.62
C GLN A 3 1.15 20.68 -11.21
N ILE A 4 2.03 20.87 -12.19
CA ILE A 4 2.81 19.79 -12.81
C ILE A 4 4.24 19.87 -12.31
N VAL A 5 4.66 18.82 -11.58
CA VAL A 5 6.04 18.65 -11.10
C VAL A 5 6.81 17.77 -12.08
N ARG A 6 7.84 18.34 -12.72
CA ARG A 6 8.70 17.62 -13.66
C ARG A 6 10.03 17.26 -12.99
N ASN A 7 10.49 16.04 -13.22
CA ASN A 7 11.78 15.56 -12.71
C ASN A 7 12.83 15.60 -13.82
N GLY A 8 14.06 15.98 -13.47
CA GLY A 8 15.20 15.98 -14.42
C GLY A 8 15.68 14.59 -14.82
N HIS A 9 15.31 13.56 -14.03
CA HIS A 9 15.60 12.16 -14.28
C HIS A 9 14.46 11.30 -13.71
N PRO A 10 14.29 10.05 -14.15
CA PRO A 10 13.28 9.15 -13.63
C PRO A 10 13.48 8.88 -12.13
N LEU A 11 12.46 9.14 -11.33
CA LEU A 11 12.39 8.80 -9.92
C LEU A 11 11.52 7.57 -9.71
N GLY A 12 11.68 6.92 -8.54
CA GLY A 12 10.80 5.83 -8.11
C GLY A 12 9.38 6.33 -7.80
N TYR A 13 8.44 5.37 -7.72
CA TYR A 13 7.03 5.66 -7.44
C TYR A 13 6.85 6.54 -6.19
N GLY A 14 7.40 6.09 -5.05
CA GLY A 14 7.30 6.81 -3.79
C GLY A 14 7.96 8.19 -3.83
N ALA A 15 9.15 8.31 -4.43
CA ALA A 15 9.86 9.58 -4.55
C ALA A 15 9.09 10.61 -5.41
N ASN A 16 8.39 10.17 -6.46
CA ASN A 16 7.52 11.04 -7.26
C ASN A 16 6.38 11.63 -6.41
N HIS A 17 5.72 10.81 -5.60
CA HIS A 17 4.66 11.25 -4.71
C HIS A 17 5.18 12.17 -3.59
N ASN A 18 6.30 11.82 -2.97
CA ASN A 18 6.94 12.67 -1.95
C ASN A 18 7.24 14.05 -2.51
N ARG A 19 7.80 14.12 -3.72
CA ARG A 19 8.13 15.38 -4.37
C ARG A 19 6.88 16.19 -4.75
N ALA A 20 5.85 15.52 -5.28
CA ALA A 20 4.60 16.17 -5.66
C ALA A 20 3.83 16.73 -4.45
N LEU A 21 3.92 16.07 -3.30
CA LEU A 21 3.23 16.44 -2.06
C LEU A 21 4.12 17.29 -1.13
N CYS A 22 5.35 17.61 -1.54
CA CYS A 22 6.23 18.49 -0.78
C CYS A 22 5.62 19.89 -0.66
N GLY A 23 5.46 20.35 0.59
CA GLY A 23 4.87 21.68 0.86
C GLY A 23 3.34 21.73 0.75
N ALA A 24 2.66 20.60 0.53
CA ALA A 24 1.20 20.55 0.59
C ALA A 24 0.70 20.97 1.99
N THR A 25 -0.32 21.82 2.03
CA THR A 25 -0.92 22.35 3.26
C THR A 25 -2.37 21.92 3.47
N GLU A 26 -2.93 21.17 2.51
CA GLU A 26 -4.27 20.64 2.57
C GLU A 26 -4.40 19.62 3.72
N PRO A 27 -5.57 19.51 4.37
CA PRO A 27 -5.77 18.60 5.52
C PRO A 27 -5.52 17.13 5.20
N PHE A 28 -5.68 16.75 3.93
CA PHE A 28 -5.49 15.39 3.44
C PHE A 28 -4.63 15.37 2.19
N VAL A 29 -3.86 14.32 2.03
CA VAL A 29 -3.15 13.99 0.79
C VAL A 29 -3.77 12.79 0.13
N CYS A 30 -3.78 12.79 -1.21
CA CYS A 30 -4.24 11.67 -2.02
C CYS A 30 -3.08 11.16 -2.88
N VAL A 31 -2.76 9.88 -2.71
CA VAL A 31 -1.88 9.13 -3.61
C VAL A 31 -2.78 8.46 -4.63
N LEU A 32 -2.54 8.69 -5.92
CA LEU A 32 -3.39 8.21 -6.99
C LEU A 32 -2.57 7.79 -8.22
N ASN A 33 -2.78 6.57 -8.68
CA ASN A 33 -2.20 6.12 -9.95
C ASN A 33 -2.92 6.75 -11.14
N PRO A 34 -2.19 7.04 -12.23
CA PRO A 34 -2.77 7.66 -13.43
C PRO A 34 -3.74 6.73 -14.19
N ASP A 35 -3.72 5.43 -13.93
CA ASP A 35 -4.60 4.41 -14.52
C ASP A 35 -5.79 4.04 -13.63
N VAL A 36 -6.03 4.78 -12.55
CA VAL A 36 -7.24 4.67 -11.74
C VAL A 36 -8.36 5.51 -12.36
N ARG A 37 -9.54 4.92 -12.48
CA ARG A 37 -10.78 5.57 -12.91
C ARG A 37 -11.86 5.48 -11.84
N TRP A 38 -12.71 6.49 -11.76
CA TRP A 38 -13.84 6.47 -10.83
C TRP A 38 -14.92 5.47 -11.28
N ALA A 39 -15.49 4.75 -10.34
CA ALA A 39 -16.58 3.80 -10.57
C ALA A 39 -17.83 4.25 -9.81
N GLY A 40 -18.69 5.00 -10.50
CA GLY A 40 -20.00 5.37 -9.95
C GLY A 40 -20.00 6.51 -8.93
N GLY A 41 -19.47 7.67 -9.29
CA GLY A 41 -19.50 8.87 -8.46
C GLY A 41 -18.14 9.26 -7.89
N ASP A 42 -18.12 10.25 -6.98
CA ASP A 42 -16.90 10.72 -6.34
C ASP A 42 -16.44 9.77 -5.22
N PRO A 43 -15.29 9.11 -5.36
CA PRO A 43 -14.75 8.26 -4.29
C PRO A 43 -14.02 9.05 -3.20
N LEU A 44 -13.63 10.31 -3.48
CA LEU A 44 -12.77 11.08 -2.57
C LEU A 44 -13.53 11.52 -1.32
N GLY A 45 -14.79 11.94 -1.44
CA GLY A 45 -15.61 12.34 -0.30
C GLY A 45 -15.69 11.26 0.78
N PRO A 46 -16.14 10.03 0.46
CA PRO A 46 -16.16 8.90 1.41
C PRO A 46 -14.76 8.51 1.93
N MET A 47 -13.73 8.63 1.11
CA MET A 47 -12.35 8.32 1.55
C MET A 47 -11.83 9.36 2.53
N VAL A 48 -12.05 10.66 2.29
CA VAL A 48 -11.71 11.74 3.22
C VAL A 48 -12.49 11.57 4.53
N GLY A 49 -13.79 11.29 4.45
CA GLY A 49 -14.61 11.04 5.64
C GLY A 49 -14.11 9.85 6.48
N ALA A 50 -13.63 8.78 5.85
CA ALA A 50 -13.02 7.66 6.55
C ALA A 50 -11.65 8.02 7.15
N ALA A 51 -10.81 8.75 6.40
CA ALA A 51 -9.49 9.19 6.86
C ALA A 51 -9.56 10.22 8.01
N ALA A 52 -10.67 10.96 8.12
CA ALA A 52 -10.88 11.93 9.18
C ALA A 52 -11.25 11.29 10.54
N GLN A 53 -11.54 9.99 10.59
CA GLN A 53 -11.89 9.31 11.83
C GLN A 53 -10.66 9.16 12.73
N LEU A 54 -10.90 9.28 14.04
CA LEU A 54 -9.83 9.15 15.04
C LEU A 54 -9.13 7.78 14.93
N GLY A 55 -7.80 7.80 14.92
CA GLY A 55 -7.00 6.58 14.82
C GLY A 55 -6.82 6.04 13.39
N VAL A 56 -7.42 6.66 12.38
CA VAL A 56 -7.24 6.26 10.98
C VAL A 56 -6.03 6.98 10.39
N GLY A 57 -5.07 6.23 9.88
CA GLY A 57 -3.89 6.75 9.21
C GLY A 57 -3.99 6.74 7.69
N CYS A 58 -4.82 5.84 7.15
CA CYS A 58 -5.02 5.73 5.70
C CYS A 58 -6.40 5.15 5.41
N SER A 59 -7.09 5.74 4.45
CA SER A 59 -8.27 5.18 3.82
C SER A 59 -8.00 4.80 2.36
N TYR A 60 -8.71 3.78 1.87
CA TYR A 60 -8.58 3.27 0.51
C TYR A 60 -9.93 2.75 -0.01
N PRO A 61 -10.18 2.74 -1.34
CA PRO A 61 -11.42 2.24 -1.92
C PRO A 61 -11.35 0.74 -2.22
N ALA A 62 -12.49 0.12 -2.46
CA ALA A 62 -12.53 -1.16 -3.16
C ALA A 62 -12.06 -0.97 -4.61
N GLN A 63 -11.12 -1.80 -5.06
CA GLN A 63 -10.56 -1.73 -6.41
C GLN A 63 -11.13 -2.83 -7.28
N TYR A 64 -11.56 -2.48 -8.48
CA TYR A 64 -12.10 -3.40 -9.47
C TYR A 64 -11.22 -3.39 -10.73
N ASP A 65 -11.23 -4.49 -11.48
CA ASP A 65 -10.64 -4.52 -12.81
C ASP A 65 -11.61 -3.96 -13.87
N ASP A 66 -11.17 -3.91 -15.12
CA ASP A 66 -11.97 -3.39 -16.25
C ASP A 66 -13.22 -4.23 -16.57
N VAL A 67 -13.28 -5.46 -16.06
CA VAL A 67 -14.44 -6.36 -16.26
C VAL A 67 -15.31 -6.46 -15.01
N GLY A 68 -15.03 -5.65 -13.98
CA GLY A 68 -15.86 -5.53 -12.78
C GLY A 68 -15.56 -6.55 -11.68
N HIS A 69 -14.46 -7.29 -11.75
CA HIS A 69 -14.07 -8.18 -10.66
C HIS A 69 -13.33 -7.42 -9.57
N LEU A 70 -13.67 -7.70 -8.31
CA LEU A 70 -12.97 -7.16 -7.16
C LEU A 70 -11.50 -7.63 -7.16
N GLN A 71 -10.59 -6.68 -7.17
CA GLN A 71 -9.15 -6.96 -7.11
C GLN A 71 -8.71 -7.26 -5.68
N ASP A 72 -7.69 -8.09 -5.58
CA ASP A 72 -7.03 -8.43 -4.34
C ASP A 72 -6.01 -7.33 -3.98
N SER A 73 -6.52 -6.19 -3.49
CA SER A 73 -5.74 -5.03 -3.08
C SER A 73 -5.35 -5.03 -1.60
N GLU A 74 -6.06 -5.81 -0.78
CA GLU A 74 -5.87 -5.98 0.66
C GLU A 74 -5.08 -7.25 0.95
N ARG A 75 -4.03 -7.17 1.76
CA ARG A 75 -3.11 -8.30 1.95
C ARG A 75 -2.55 -8.38 3.35
N ALA A 76 -2.26 -9.60 3.79
CA ALA A 76 -1.47 -9.87 4.98
C ALA A 76 0.02 -9.62 4.74
N LEU A 77 0.77 -9.56 5.84
CA LEU A 77 2.23 -9.39 5.81
C LEU A 77 2.88 -10.39 4.85
N PRO A 78 3.69 -9.94 3.87
CA PRO A 78 4.26 -10.79 2.83
C PRO A 78 5.37 -11.69 3.37
N THR A 79 5.02 -12.68 4.19
CA THR A 79 5.94 -13.73 4.62
C THR A 79 6.15 -14.75 3.49
N PRO A 80 7.29 -15.47 3.43
CA PRO A 80 7.48 -16.53 2.45
C PRO A 80 6.33 -17.56 2.43
N ARG A 81 5.80 -17.92 3.62
CA ARG A 81 4.67 -18.84 3.76
C ARG A 81 3.37 -18.25 3.21
N ALA A 82 3.07 -16.96 3.49
CA ALA A 82 1.88 -16.29 2.97
C ALA A 82 1.94 -16.19 1.44
N LEU A 83 3.08 -15.78 0.88
CA LEU A 83 3.28 -15.71 -0.57
C LEU A 83 3.13 -17.07 -1.24
N TRP A 84 3.70 -18.13 -0.66
CA TRP A 84 3.55 -19.50 -1.16
C TRP A 84 2.09 -19.95 -1.16
N ARG A 85 1.40 -19.83 0.00
CA ARG A 85 -0.02 -20.22 0.12
C ARG A 85 -0.89 -19.49 -0.90
N ARG A 86 -0.68 -18.20 -1.07
CA ARG A 86 -1.43 -17.41 -2.03
C ARG A 86 -1.15 -17.84 -3.47
N ARG A 87 0.12 -18.04 -3.84
CA ARG A 87 0.52 -18.34 -5.21
C ARG A 87 0.22 -19.78 -5.64
N VAL A 88 0.32 -20.71 -4.72
CA VAL A 88 0.13 -22.15 -4.98
C VAL A 88 -1.29 -22.61 -4.64
N LEU A 89 -1.84 -22.16 -3.53
CA LEU A 89 -3.15 -22.61 -3.05
C LEU A 89 -4.30 -21.65 -3.37
N GLY A 90 -4.03 -20.48 -3.99
CA GLY A 90 -5.04 -19.46 -4.24
C GLY A 90 -5.73 -18.94 -2.97
N ALA A 91 -5.12 -19.16 -1.79
CA ALA A 91 -5.72 -18.81 -0.52
C ALA A 91 -5.90 -17.29 -0.37
N ARG A 92 -7.13 -16.87 -0.07
CA ARG A 92 -7.40 -15.46 0.29
C ARG A 92 -6.95 -15.21 1.73
N GLU A 93 -6.40 -14.03 1.95
CA GLU A 93 -5.93 -13.60 3.26
C GLU A 93 -7.08 -12.91 4.00
N MET A 94 -7.30 -13.30 5.26
CA MET A 94 -8.38 -12.72 6.09
C MET A 94 -7.96 -11.46 6.85
N ARG A 95 -6.67 -11.18 6.88
CA ARG A 95 -6.11 -10.02 7.60
C ARG A 95 -5.52 -9.02 6.63
N VAL A 96 -5.80 -7.74 6.88
CA VAL A 96 -5.26 -6.63 6.09
C VAL A 96 -4.13 -5.98 6.88
N ASP A 97 -2.90 -6.28 6.52
CA ASP A 97 -1.71 -5.64 7.08
C ASP A 97 -1.22 -4.51 6.18
N TRP A 98 -1.49 -4.60 4.88
CA TRP A 98 -1.16 -3.60 3.89
C TRP A 98 -2.14 -3.61 2.70
N VAL A 99 -2.16 -2.51 2.00
CA VAL A 99 -2.95 -2.30 0.77
C VAL A 99 -2.07 -1.70 -0.30
N ASN A 100 -2.38 -1.96 -1.57
CA ASN A 100 -1.63 -1.34 -2.66
C ASN A 100 -1.90 0.18 -2.72
N ALA A 101 -0.91 0.94 -3.15
CA ALA A 101 -0.97 2.40 -3.19
C ALA A 101 -1.59 2.96 -4.48
N ALA A 102 -2.46 2.21 -5.18
CA ALA A 102 -3.09 2.73 -6.39
C ALA A 102 -4.03 3.91 -6.12
N CYS A 103 -4.70 3.91 -4.96
CA CYS A 103 -5.56 5.02 -4.53
C CYS A 103 -5.63 5.02 -2.98
N LEU A 104 -5.01 6.02 -2.35
CA LEU A 104 -4.97 6.18 -0.89
C LEU A 104 -5.27 7.61 -0.51
N VAL A 105 -5.98 7.81 0.61
CA VAL A 105 -6.11 9.12 1.26
C VAL A 105 -5.59 9.02 2.69
N LEU A 106 -4.72 9.95 3.06
CA LEU A 106 -4.12 10.05 4.38
C LEU A 106 -4.31 11.46 4.96
N PRO A 107 -4.50 11.60 6.28
CA PRO A 107 -4.34 12.91 6.92
C PRO A 107 -2.93 13.46 6.65
N GLN A 108 -2.83 14.75 6.35
CA GLN A 108 -1.55 15.41 6.08
C GLN A 108 -0.57 15.27 7.25
N SER A 109 -1.06 15.37 8.48
CA SER A 109 -0.25 15.17 9.69
C SER A 109 0.37 13.77 9.77
N VAL A 110 -0.37 12.74 9.38
CA VAL A 110 0.12 11.35 9.33
C VAL A 110 1.17 11.20 8.22
N TRP A 111 0.89 11.75 7.02
CA TRP A 111 1.85 11.75 5.92
C TRP A 111 3.18 12.38 6.30
N GLN A 112 3.14 13.54 6.95
CA GLN A 112 4.33 14.25 7.43
C GLN A 112 5.06 13.48 8.54
N ALA A 113 4.33 12.92 9.52
CA ALA A 113 4.92 12.15 10.60
C ALA A 113 5.68 10.91 10.08
N LEU A 114 5.17 10.28 9.01
CA LEU A 114 5.83 9.15 8.35
C LEU A 114 6.90 9.59 7.34
N ARG A 115 7.01 10.88 7.01
CA ARG A 115 7.88 11.41 5.95
C ARG A 115 7.57 10.80 4.57
N GLY A 116 6.30 10.51 4.29
CA GLY A 116 5.86 9.92 3.05
C GLY A 116 6.36 8.49 2.81
N PHE A 117 6.63 8.15 1.55
CA PHE A 117 7.21 6.87 1.16
C PHE A 117 8.72 6.78 1.45
N ASP A 118 9.23 5.58 1.72
CA ASP A 118 10.69 5.32 1.71
C ASP A 118 11.19 5.28 0.24
N GLU A 119 11.96 6.28 -0.15
CA GLU A 119 12.49 6.45 -1.51
C GLU A 119 13.53 5.40 -1.89
N ALA A 120 14.00 4.60 -0.95
CA ALA A 120 14.88 3.48 -1.23
C ALA A 120 14.17 2.36 -2.00
N TYR A 121 12.83 2.38 -2.06
CA TYR A 121 12.03 1.54 -2.96
C TYR A 121 11.76 2.31 -4.26
N PHE A 122 12.44 1.94 -5.34
CA PHE A 122 12.20 2.58 -6.64
C PHE A 122 10.82 2.21 -7.20
N LEU A 123 10.48 0.93 -7.14
CA LEU A 123 9.19 0.36 -7.55
C LEU A 123 8.98 -0.96 -6.81
N TYR A 124 7.77 -1.19 -6.31
CA TYR A 124 7.34 -2.32 -5.47
C TYR A 124 7.85 -2.26 -4.01
N CYS A 125 6.99 -2.66 -3.11
CA CYS A 125 7.14 -2.70 -1.64
C CYS A 125 7.18 -1.34 -0.94
N GLU A 126 7.12 -0.20 -1.63
CA GLU A 126 6.94 1.12 -1.02
C GLU A 126 5.58 1.26 -0.33
N ASP A 127 4.55 0.64 -0.92
CA ASP A 127 3.19 0.54 -0.38
C ASP A 127 3.15 -0.33 0.88
N VAL A 128 3.82 -1.48 0.82
CA VAL A 128 3.95 -2.38 1.98
C VAL A 128 4.65 -1.65 3.12
N ASP A 129 5.81 -1.02 2.86
CA ASP A 129 6.58 -0.29 3.86
C ASP A 129 5.76 0.83 4.51
N LEU A 130 5.07 1.66 3.71
CA LEU A 130 4.20 2.73 4.20
C LEU A 130 3.12 2.19 5.13
N CYS A 131 2.40 1.14 4.70
CA CYS A 131 1.33 0.52 5.48
C CYS A 131 1.86 -0.09 6.79
N LEU A 132 3.03 -0.73 6.77
CA LEU A 132 3.64 -1.28 7.97
C LEU A 132 4.06 -0.19 8.94
N ARG A 133 4.62 0.94 8.47
CA ARG A 133 4.94 2.09 9.32
C ARG A 133 3.69 2.71 9.94
N LEU A 134 2.59 2.83 9.18
CA LEU A 134 1.28 3.24 9.71
C LEU A 134 0.84 2.31 10.86
N ARG A 135 0.85 1.02 10.61
CA ARG A 135 0.42 0.01 11.60
C ARG A 135 1.30 0.02 12.86
N LEU A 136 2.61 0.15 12.71
CA LEU A 136 3.56 0.23 13.84
C LEU A 136 3.38 1.51 14.65
N ALA A 137 2.96 2.59 14.03
CA ALA A 137 2.60 3.84 14.71
C ALA A 137 1.20 3.81 15.35
N GLY A 138 0.47 2.69 15.29
CA GLY A 138 -0.86 2.52 15.87
C GLY A 138 -2.01 3.01 14.99
N TRP A 139 -1.74 3.41 13.74
CA TRP A 139 -2.77 3.88 12.82
C TRP A 139 -3.51 2.73 12.13
N ALA A 140 -4.82 2.90 11.93
CA ALA A 140 -5.65 1.96 11.18
C ALA A 140 -5.57 2.22 9.67
N LEU A 141 -5.67 1.14 8.89
CA LEU A 141 -5.99 1.14 7.46
C LEU A 141 -7.49 0.85 7.32
N VAL A 142 -8.26 1.75 6.71
CA VAL A 142 -9.73 1.64 6.63
C VAL A 142 -10.20 1.64 5.19
N ARG A 143 -10.97 0.62 4.81
CA ARG A 143 -11.65 0.60 3.53
C ARG A 143 -12.86 1.53 3.58
N ALA A 144 -12.81 2.61 2.81
CA ALA A 144 -13.92 3.55 2.65
C ALA A 144 -15.05 2.93 1.80
N HIS A 145 -16.24 3.47 1.95
CA HIS A 145 -17.39 3.09 1.13
C HIS A 145 -17.31 3.75 -0.26
N ALA A 146 -16.21 3.44 -0.96
CA ALA A 146 -15.83 3.98 -2.26
C ALA A 146 -15.35 2.88 -3.19
N ARG A 147 -15.49 3.11 -4.52
CA ARG A 147 -15.13 2.17 -5.56
C ARG A 147 -14.31 2.86 -6.64
N VAL A 148 -13.25 2.19 -7.10
CA VAL A 148 -12.46 2.65 -8.26
C VAL A 148 -12.18 1.47 -9.19
N VAL A 149 -11.99 1.78 -10.46
CA VAL A 149 -11.44 0.83 -11.44
C VAL A 149 -9.95 1.12 -11.59
N HIS A 150 -9.13 0.11 -11.35
CA HIS A 150 -7.70 0.15 -11.56
C HIS A 150 -7.35 -0.82 -12.68
N ALA A 151 -7.11 -0.29 -13.86
CA ALA A 151 -6.90 -1.10 -15.07
C ALA A 151 -5.71 -2.06 -14.96
N GLY A 152 -4.78 -1.75 -14.03
CA GLY A 152 -3.58 -2.55 -13.78
C GLY A 152 -2.92 -2.91 -15.09
N GLN A 153 -2.34 -1.92 -15.80
CA GLN A 153 -1.64 -2.18 -17.05
C GLN A 153 -0.63 -3.29 -16.81
N ARG A 154 -1.07 -4.52 -17.12
CA ARG A 154 -0.20 -5.68 -17.10
C ARG A 154 0.85 -5.44 -18.17
N ALA A 155 1.99 -4.89 -17.77
CA ALA A 155 3.16 -4.73 -18.62
C ALA A 155 3.63 -6.11 -19.09
N SER A 156 2.91 -6.68 -20.06
CA SER A 156 3.07 -8.04 -20.56
C SER A 156 4.44 -8.29 -21.22
N HIS A 157 5.13 -7.21 -21.63
CA HIS A 157 6.38 -7.32 -22.41
C HIS A 157 7.67 -7.25 -21.60
N ARG A 158 7.62 -7.08 -20.24
CA ARG A 158 8.82 -6.99 -19.39
C ARG A 158 8.76 -7.90 -18.16
N ARG A 159 8.13 -9.06 -18.27
CA ARG A 159 7.86 -9.97 -17.12
C ARG A 159 9.10 -10.31 -16.29
N TRP A 160 10.24 -10.62 -16.93
CA TRP A 160 11.47 -11.03 -16.22
C TRP A 160 12.13 -9.87 -15.46
N GLN A 161 12.18 -8.68 -16.03
CA GLN A 161 12.76 -7.52 -15.38
C GLN A 161 11.91 -7.08 -14.17
N HIS A 162 10.59 -7.05 -14.34
CA HIS A 162 9.67 -6.75 -13.24
C HIS A 162 9.73 -7.80 -12.12
N LEU A 163 9.83 -9.08 -12.47
CA LEU A 163 9.99 -10.16 -11.48
C LEU A 163 11.29 -9.99 -10.68
N ARG A 164 12.41 -9.70 -11.37
CA ARG A 164 13.70 -9.45 -10.73
C ARG A 164 13.64 -8.26 -9.76
N TRP A 165 13.04 -7.15 -10.18
CA TRP A 165 12.84 -6.00 -9.31
C TRP A 165 11.95 -6.33 -8.12
N HIS A 166 10.86 -7.03 -8.35
CA HIS A 166 9.94 -7.43 -7.28
C HIS A 166 10.65 -8.30 -6.23
N VAL A 167 11.43 -9.29 -6.66
CA VAL A 167 12.21 -10.14 -5.75
C VAL A 167 13.27 -9.33 -4.99
N GLN A 168 14.01 -8.46 -5.67
CA GLN A 168 15.03 -7.62 -5.02
C GLN A 168 14.40 -6.70 -3.95
N ARG A 169 13.24 -6.07 -4.25
CA ARG A 169 12.56 -5.18 -3.31
C ARG A 169 11.95 -5.95 -2.14
N LEU A 170 11.43 -7.14 -2.39
CA LEU A 170 10.94 -8.02 -1.34
C LEU A 170 12.07 -8.48 -0.39
N LEU A 171 13.24 -8.83 -0.93
CA LEU A 171 14.42 -9.15 -0.11
C LEU A 171 14.88 -7.94 0.72
N ARG A 172 14.85 -6.73 0.15
CA ARG A 172 15.11 -5.49 0.88
C ARG A 172 14.11 -5.31 2.02
N LEU A 173 12.81 -5.45 1.73
CA LEU A 173 11.74 -5.34 2.73
C LEU A 173 11.97 -6.31 3.89
N TRP A 174 12.22 -7.58 3.61
CA TRP A 174 12.45 -8.59 4.64
C TRP A 174 13.67 -8.31 5.53
N ARG A 175 14.67 -7.57 5.03
CA ARG A 175 15.83 -7.13 5.80
C ARG A 175 15.59 -5.82 6.55
N SER A 176 14.52 -5.09 6.25
CA SER A 176 14.24 -3.79 6.85
C SER A 176 13.89 -3.91 8.34
N PRO A 177 14.23 -2.90 9.16
CA PRO A 177 13.79 -2.85 10.55
C PRO A 177 12.26 -2.81 10.66
N VAL A 178 11.60 -2.08 9.76
CA VAL A 178 10.14 -1.95 9.69
C VAL A 178 9.47 -3.32 9.57
N TYR A 179 9.92 -4.14 8.64
CA TYR A 179 9.36 -5.48 8.46
C TYR A 179 9.59 -6.38 9.67
N ARG A 180 10.79 -6.33 10.28
CA ARG A 180 11.10 -7.14 11.47
C ARG A 180 10.19 -6.78 12.63
N MET A 181 10.01 -5.48 12.93
CA MET A 181 9.09 -5.00 13.96
C MET A 181 7.65 -5.38 13.65
N ALA A 182 7.18 -5.18 12.42
CA ALA A 182 5.83 -5.54 12.01
C ALA A 182 5.57 -7.05 12.14
N ARG A 183 6.56 -7.87 11.82
CA ARG A 183 6.45 -9.34 11.99
C ARG A 183 6.27 -9.74 13.44
N GLN A 184 6.94 -9.06 14.36
CA GLN A 184 6.80 -9.32 15.81
C GLN A 184 5.46 -8.84 16.36
N SER A 185 5.01 -7.66 15.91
CA SER A 185 3.80 -7.02 16.46
C SER A 185 2.50 -7.53 15.82
N LEU A 186 2.52 -7.85 14.53
CA LEU A 186 1.33 -8.21 13.78
C LEU A 186 1.10 -9.72 13.65
N LEU A 187 2.12 -10.55 13.76
CA LEU A 187 1.94 -12.01 13.73
C LEU A 187 1.70 -12.52 15.15
N PRO A 188 0.75 -13.46 15.35
CA PRO A 188 0.60 -14.10 16.64
C PRO A 188 1.91 -14.83 17.01
N PRO A 189 2.28 -14.87 18.30
CA PRO A 189 3.43 -15.63 18.74
C PRO A 189 3.31 -17.06 18.22
N ASN A 190 4.41 -17.58 17.68
CA ASN A 190 4.47 -18.96 17.25
C ASN A 190 4.11 -19.83 18.46
N LYS A 191 2.99 -20.56 18.41
CA LYS A 191 2.71 -21.56 19.44
C LYS A 191 3.85 -22.58 19.37
N THR A 192 4.86 -22.40 20.22
CA THR A 192 5.78 -23.49 20.56
C THR A 192 4.91 -24.61 21.06
N THR A 193 4.89 -25.69 20.34
CA THR A 193 4.34 -26.99 20.78
C THR A 193 5.09 -27.33 22.05
N THR A 194 4.51 -27.02 23.21
CA THR A 194 4.87 -27.69 24.46
C THR A 194 4.43 -29.12 24.27
N THR A 195 5.38 -30.01 24.04
CA THR A 195 5.21 -31.45 24.16
C THR A 195 4.80 -31.72 25.61
N PRO A 196 3.66 -32.37 25.91
CA PRO A 196 3.38 -32.82 27.26
C PRO A 196 4.37 -33.96 27.58
N GLU A 197 5.03 -33.83 28.71
CA GLU A 197 5.68 -34.93 29.40
C GLU A 197 4.67 -35.97 29.86
#